data_42af14b3801f27ee8d34f8d54bc8e2a3
#
_entry.id   42af14b3801f27ee8d34f8d54bc8e2a3
#
_cell.length_a   1.000
_cell.length_b   1.000
_cell.length_c   1.000
_cell.angle_alpha   90.00
_cell.angle_beta   90.00
_cell.angle_gamma   90.00
#
_symmetry.space_group_name_H-M   'P 1'
#
loop_
_entity.id
_entity.type
_entity.pdbx_description
1 polymer ?
#
loop_
_entity_poly.entity_id
_entity_poly.type
_entity_poly.pdbx_seq_one_letter_code
_entity_poly.pdbx_strand_id
1 'polypeptide(L)'
;MPQTPSVCVIGAGLSGLVATKALLDRAITPDVFEIGSAIGGNWRYDNDNGRSAAYASLHIDTSKDRFALADHPIPKSWPTYLHHSQVLAYL
;
A
#
# COMPACT_ATOMS: atom_id res chain seq x y z
N MET A 1 19.09 -24.36 -16.19
CA MET A 1 17.76 -23.79 -15.90
C MET A 1 17.90 -22.58 -15.00
N PRO A 2 17.46 -21.43 -15.41
CA PRO A 2 17.45 -20.31 -14.49
C PRO A 2 16.44 -20.59 -13.36
N GLN A 3 16.87 -20.41 -12.15
CA GLN A 3 15.99 -20.52 -11.00
C GLN A 3 15.24 -19.21 -10.79
N THR A 4 13.98 -19.32 -10.35
CA THR A 4 13.23 -18.15 -9.89
C THR A 4 13.96 -17.54 -8.70
N PRO A 5 14.27 -16.24 -8.71
CA PRO A 5 14.97 -15.63 -7.61
C PRO A 5 14.13 -15.65 -6.33
N SER A 6 14.79 -15.78 -5.20
CA SER A 6 14.18 -15.56 -3.91
C SER A 6 14.16 -14.04 -3.64
N VAL A 7 12.99 -13.50 -3.34
CA VAL A 7 12.82 -12.07 -3.12
C VAL A 7 12.20 -11.83 -1.74
N CYS A 8 12.75 -10.88 -1.03
CA CYS A 8 12.25 -10.42 0.24
C CYS A 8 11.77 -8.97 0.10
N VAL A 9 10.57 -8.67 0.55
CA VAL A 9 10.03 -7.32 0.60
C VAL A 9 9.99 -6.88 2.06
N ILE A 10 10.67 -5.80 2.37
CA ILE A 10 10.70 -5.23 3.71
C ILE A 10 9.71 -4.08 3.77
N GLY A 11 8.65 -4.28 4.53
CA GLY A 11 7.58 -3.31 4.72
C GLY A 11 6.36 -3.59 3.85
N ALA A 12 5.18 -3.40 4.42
CA ALA A 12 3.89 -3.60 3.76
C ALA A 12 3.07 -2.31 3.75
N GLY A 13 3.72 -1.17 3.56
CA GLY A 13 3.10 0.08 3.19
C GLY A 13 2.79 0.09 1.69
N LEU A 14 2.43 1.23 1.14
CA LEU A 14 2.06 1.36 -0.28
C LEU A 14 3.15 0.79 -1.20
N SER A 15 4.40 1.19 -1.01
CA SER A 15 5.51 0.78 -1.88
C SER A 15 5.75 -0.74 -1.82
N GLY A 16 5.73 -1.32 -0.63
CA GLY A 16 5.91 -2.76 -0.45
C GLY A 16 4.77 -3.57 -1.06
N LEU A 17 3.54 -3.09 -0.95
CA LEU A 17 2.38 -3.74 -1.55
C LEU A 17 2.43 -3.69 -3.07
N VAL A 18 2.81 -2.55 -3.65
CA VAL A 18 2.97 -2.40 -5.11
C VAL A 18 4.08 -3.31 -5.63
N ALA A 19 5.20 -3.37 -4.93
CA ALA A 19 6.30 -4.26 -5.28
C ALA A 19 5.89 -5.73 -5.22
N THR A 20 5.15 -6.12 -4.20
CA THR A 20 4.62 -7.48 -4.04
C THR A 20 3.71 -7.84 -5.20
N LYS A 21 2.78 -6.96 -5.56
CA LYS A 21 1.89 -7.20 -6.69
C LYS A 21 2.67 -7.37 -8.00
N ALA A 22 3.66 -6.52 -8.25
CA ALA A 22 4.48 -6.61 -9.46
C ALA A 22 5.24 -7.94 -9.54
N LEU A 23 5.72 -8.44 -8.40
CA LEU A 23 6.39 -9.74 -8.33
C LEU A 23 5.42 -10.88 -8.58
N LEU A 24 4.24 -10.84 -7.97
CA LEU A 24 3.20 -11.85 -8.18
C LEU A 24 2.73 -11.89 -9.64
N ASP A 25 2.61 -10.74 -10.30
CA ASP A 25 2.26 -10.66 -11.72
C ASP A 25 3.31 -11.35 -12.61
N ARG A 26 4.52 -11.54 -12.10
CA ARG A 26 5.62 -12.24 -12.78
C ARG A 26 5.86 -13.64 -12.25
N ALA A 27 4.87 -14.19 -11.54
CA ALA A 27 4.94 -15.53 -10.92
C ALA A 27 6.10 -15.67 -9.91
N ILE A 28 6.50 -14.60 -9.26
CA ILE A 28 7.47 -14.59 -8.16
C ILE A 28 6.71 -14.32 -6.87
N THR A 29 6.71 -15.27 -5.95
CA THR A 29 6.08 -15.11 -4.64
C THR A 29 7.14 -14.64 -3.63
N PRO A 30 7.10 -13.36 -3.20
CA PRO A 30 8.07 -12.86 -2.23
C PRO A 30 7.72 -13.24 -0.80
N ASP A 31 8.70 -13.20 0.07
CA ASP A 31 8.49 -13.16 1.50
C ASP A 31 8.36 -11.69 1.93
N VAL A 32 7.24 -11.32 2.52
CA VAL A 32 6.97 -9.94 2.94
C VAL A 32 7.05 -9.85 4.46
N PHE A 33 7.86 -8.92 4.94
CA PHE A 33 8.05 -8.70 6.38
C PHE A 33 7.55 -7.31 6.75
N GLU A 34 6.65 -7.25 7.72
CA GLU A 34 6.08 -6.02 8.23
C GLU A 34 6.27 -5.94 9.73
N ILE A 35 6.83 -4.83 10.23
CA ILE A 35 7.09 -4.62 11.65
C ILE A 35 5.79 -4.39 12.45
N GLY A 36 4.78 -3.78 11.82
CA GLY A 36 3.46 -3.61 12.43
C GLY A 36 2.61 -4.87 12.31
N SER A 37 1.48 -4.88 13.01
CA SER A 37 0.56 -6.02 13.02
C SER A 37 -0.30 -6.13 11.75
N ALA A 38 -0.30 -5.10 10.89
CA ALA A 38 -1.12 -5.05 9.69
C ALA A 38 -0.46 -4.22 8.60
N ILE A 39 -0.94 -4.41 7.37
CA ILE A 39 -0.50 -3.64 6.20
C ILE A 39 -0.96 -2.18 6.30
N GLY A 40 -0.41 -1.33 5.44
CA GLY A 40 -0.85 0.05 5.28
C GLY A 40 0.22 1.09 5.58
N GLY A 41 1.22 0.76 6.35
CA GLY A 41 2.33 1.65 6.66
C GLY A 41 1.85 2.98 7.21
N ASN A 42 2.25 4.05 6.56
CA ASN A 42 1.94 5.42 6.97
C ASN A 42 0.45 5.77 6.85
N TRP A 43 -0.32 5.03 6.04
CA TRP A 43 -1.75 5.27 5.86
C TRP A 43 -2.60 4.61 6.94
N ARG A 44 -2.00 3.83 7.82
CA ARG A 44 -2.67 3.30 8.99
C ARG A 44 -2.52 4.27 10.15
N TYR A 45 -3.61 4.94 10.49
CA TYR A 45 -3.67 5.81 11.67
C TYR A 45 -3.44 4.97 12.93
N ASP A 46 -2.67 5.49 13.87
CA ASP A 46 -2.29 4.77 15.10
C ASP A 46 -1.63 3.41 14.82
N ASN A 47 -0.83 3.32 13.76
CA ASN A 47 -0.10 2.11 13.43
C ASN A 47 0.81 1.69 14.59
N ASP A 48 0.73 0.44 15.00
CA ASP A 48 1.50 -0.11 16.11
C ASP A 48 3.00 -0.30 15.80
N ASN A 49 3.44 -0.01 14.58
CA ASN A 49 4.86 0.05 14.24
C ASN A 49 5.58 1.28 14.84
N GLY A 50 4.84 2.24 15.40
CA GLY A 50 5.38 3.46 15.99
C GLY A 50 5.97 4.45 14.99
N ARG A 51 5.73 4.30 13.69
CA ARG A 51 6.37 5.08 12.62
C ARG A 51 5.40 5.79 11.70
N SER A 52 4.09 5.65 11.90
CA SER A 52 3.11 6.32 11.06
C SER A 52 3.04 7.81 11.42
N ALA A 53 3.10 8.67 10.41
CA ALA A 53 2.92 10.11 10.55
C ALA A 53 1.49 10.55 10.28
N ALA A 54 0.56 9.63 10.05
CA ALA A 54 -0.84 9.96 9.80
C ALA A 54 -1.48 10.61 11.02
N TYR A 55 -2.24 11.67 10.78
CA TYR A 55 -3.06 12.34 11.78
C TYR A 55 -4.54 12.19 11.41
N ALA A 56 -5.43 12.43 12.38
CA ALA A 56 -6.85 12.07 12.25
C ALA A 56 -7.54 12.63 11.00
N SER A 57 -7.16 13.83 10.56
CA SER A 57 -7.77 14.50 9.40
C SER A 57 -6.94 14.41 8.12
N LEU A 58 -5.90 13.56 8.08
CA LEU A 58 -5.05 13.44 6.90
C LEU A 58 -5.84 13.00 5.68
N HIS A 59 -5.67 13.75 4.59
CA HIS A 59 -6.20 13.44 3.27
C HIS A 59 -5.07 13.46 2.26
N ILE A 60 -5.24 12.79 1.11
CA ILE A 60 -4.28 12.93 0.01
C ILE A 60 -4.34 14.34 -0.56
N ASP A 61 -3.23 14.81 -1.09
CA ASP A 61 -3.09 16.15 -1.66
C ASP A 61 -3.15 16.17 -3.19
N THR A 62 -3.31 15.01 -3.81
CA THR A 62 -3.59 14.85 -5.23
C THR A 62 -5.01 14.30 -5.40
N SER A 63 -5.59 14.44 -6.61
CA SER A 63 -6.90 13.84 -6.86
C SER A 63 -6.79 12.31 -6.85
N LYS A 64 -7.90 11.63 -6.51
CA LYS A 64 -7.94 10.17 -6.53
C LYS A 64 -7.57 9.58 -7.89
N ASP A 65 -7.91 10.26 -8.98
CA ASP A 65 -7.60 9.80 -10.33
C ASP A 65 -6.10 9.78 -10.60
N ARG A 66 -5.36 10.71 -9.99
CA ARG A 66 -3.89 10.75 -10.07
C ARG A 66 -3.21 9.80 -9.08
N PHE A 67 -3.90 9.48 -8.01
CA PHE A 67 -3.39 8.59 -6.96
C PHE A 67 -3.58 7.11 -7.33
N ALA A 68 -4.64 6.77 -8.05
CA ALA A 68 -4.99 5.39 -8.36
C ALA A 68 -3.89 4.67 -9.14
N LEU A 69 -3.68 3.41 -8.79
CA LEU A 69 -2.81 2.51 -9.54
C LEU A 69 -3.49 2.14 -10.86
N ALA A 70 -2.70 1.94 -11.92
CA ALA A 70 -3.23 1.75 -13.27
C ALA A 70 -4.18 0.55 -13.40
N ASP A 71 -3.90 -0.53 -12.66
CA ASP A 71 -4.66 -1.79 -12.70
C ASP A 71 -5.53 -2.01 -11.46
N HIS A 72 -5.69 -1.00 -10.63
CA HIS A 72 -6.49 -1.05 -9.41
C HIS A 72 -7.22 0.28 -9.24
N PRO A 73 -8.38 0.45 -9.90
CA PRO A 73 -9.11 1.72 -9.87
C PRO A 73 -9.75 2.00 -8.51
N ILE A 74 -9.87 3.29 -8.20
CA ILE A 74 -10.59 3.76 -7.02
C ILE A 74 -12.06 3.93 -7.40
N PRO A 75 -13.01 3.51 -6.54
CA PRO A 75 -14.42 3.68 -6.83
C PRO A 75 -14.79 5.13 -7.16
N LYS A 76 -15.57 5.34 -8.23
CA LYS A 76 -15.95 6.68 -8.68
C LYS A 76 -16.78 7.45 -7.65
N SER A 77 -17.50 6.72 -6.80
CA SER A 77 -18.33 7.29 -5.73
C SER A 77 -17.52 7.90 -4.58
N TRP A 78 -16.22 7.59 -4.50
CA TRP A 78 -15.36 8.13 -3.46
C TRP A 78 -15.01 9.59 -3.72
N PRO A 79 -14.73 10.39 -2.66
CA PRO A 79 -14.39 11.80 -2.83
C PRO A 79 -13.10 12.00 -3.61
N THR A 80 -12.93 13.20 -4.20
CA THR A 80 -11.73 13.53 -4.98
C THR A 80 -10.45 13.41 -4.15
N TYR A 81 -10.49 13.89 -2.90
CA TYR A 81 -9.37 13.82 -1.97
C TYR A 81 -9.70 12.82 -0.86
N LEU A 82 -9.07 11.65 -0.93
CA LEU A 82 -9.38 10.57 0.00
C LEU A 82 -8.85 10.86 1.40
N HIS A 83 -9.68 10.55 2.41
CA HIS A 83 -9.24 10.46 3.79
C HIS A 83 -8.28 9.27 3.96
N HIS A 84 -7.38 9.33 4.95
CA HIS A 84 -6.40 8.25 5.18
C HIS A 84 -7.06 6.88 5.33
N SER A 85 -8.24 6.81 5.94
CA SER A 85 -8.98 5.55 6.10
C SER A 85 -9.44 4.96 4.76
N GLN A 86 -9.76 5.81 3.78
CA GLN A 86 -10.11 5.35 2.44
C GLN A 86 -8.89 4.90 1.67
N VAL A 87 -7.75 5.57 1.83
CA VAL A 87 -6.49 5.09 1.25
C VAL A 87 -6.13 3.72 1.82
N LEU A 88 -6.26 3.53 3.12
CA LEU A 88 -6.00 2.26 3.76
C LEU A 88 -6.93 1.16 3.22
N ALA A 89 -8.22 1.47 3.07
CA ALA A 89 -9.19 0.53 2.51
C ALA A 89 -8.89 0.19 1.04
N TYR A 90 -8.33 1.14 0.29
CA TYR A 90 -7.92 0.93 -1.09
C TYR A 90 -6.73 -0.02 -1.20
N LEU A 91 -5.80 0.03 -0.25
CA LEU A 91 -4.65 -0.87 -0.22
C LEU A 91 -5.08 -2.29 0.15
#